data_959ca54a880d9d8af17561038093c88f
#
_entry.id   959ca54a880d9d8af17561038093c88f
#
_cell.length_a   1.000
_cell.length_b   1.000
_cell.length_c   1.000
_cell.angle_alpha   90.00
_cell.angle_beta   90.00
_cell.angle_gamma   90.00
#
_symmetry.space_group_name_H-M   'P 1'
#
loop_
_entity.id
_entity.type
_entity.pdbx_description
1 polymer ?
#
loop_
_entity_poly.entity_id
_entity_poly.type
_entity_poly.pdbx_seq_one_letter_code
_entity_poly.pdbx_strand_id
1 'polypeptide(L)'
;MALNIDQLLTNALGVTNAPAFRDLSFLAPLESLVDGLNNEAALNKIGGQFHAARLTDLLANRLRLEQWIERSPEILDEEILSPIVVIGLPRTGTTMLHRSIAADEQLLAPLWYEVRQPSPLNDCFEQEDDRIPIAQAEVAAMLEASPELAAIHPMDPVAADEEIMLLEHAFMSTVPECYGFMPDYGDRLYEQDQSAAYEYLYLQLQFLQWQKRRKGLAGKRWLLKTPHHLHYPEHLFARFPDAVVIQTHRHPIEVIPSYGSMMSALASPFTNELDPVAMAQHWAKKWQLGLAKTRAFRDNGHDDRYLDLWFKDSVNDPESTIRRIYEFTGQTLTEAALTEMARWREMNARENRPEHHYQLSDYGFTSSGIEDQFEDYISRHVES
;
A
#
# COMPACT_ATOMS: atom_id res chain seq x y z
N MET A 1 19.25 -1.13 19.69
CA MET A 1 20.38 -0.51 18.96
C MET A 1 19.79 0.66 18.19
N ALA A 2 20.22 1.88 18.45
CA ALA A 2 19.68 3.05 17.76
C ALA A 2 20.08 3.05 16.29
N LEU A 3 19.14 3.42 15.42
CA LEU A 3 19.38 3.62 14.00
C LEU A 3 20.17 4.91 13.80
N ASN A 4 21.16 4.87 12.90
CA ASN A 4 22.01 6.01 12.60
C ASN A 4 21.93 6.34 11.11
N ILE A 5 21.54 7.55 10.76
CA ILE A 5 21.28 8.00 9.38
C ILE A 5 22.54 7.95 8.53
N ASP A 6 23.68 8.44 9.05
CA ASP A 6 24.94 8.43 8.30
C ASP A 6 25.38 7.01 7.94
N GLN A 7 25.15 6.05 8.86
CA GLN A 7 25.43 4.65 8.62
C GLN A 7 24.50 4.07 7.55
N LEU A 8 23.18 4.40 7.58
CA LEU A 8 22.21 3.97 6.59
C LEU A 8 22.58 4.48 5.19
N LEU A 9 22.90 5.78 5.07
CA LEU A 9 23.34 6.39 3.82
C LEU A 9 24.65 5.74 3.31
N THR A 10 25.65 5.55 4.19
CA THR A 10 26.91 4.89 3.84
C THR A 10 26.69 3.46 3.35
N ASN A 11 25.83 2.69 4.01
CA ASN A 11 25.51 1.32 3.62
C ASN A 11 24.85 1.28 2.23
N ALA A 12 23.89 2.17 1.96
CA ALA A 12 23.21 2.24 0.67
C ALA A 12 24.14 2.61 -0.48
N LEU A 13 25.05 3.58 -0.26
CA LEU A 13 26.10 3.93 -1.22
C LEU A 13 27.03 2.74 -1.50
N GLY A 14 27.42 2.00 -0.44
CA GLY A 14 28.27 0.82 -0.55
C GLY A 14 27.62 -0.31 -1.33
N VAL A 15 26.32 -0.59 -1.10
CA VAL A 15 25.58 -1.66 -1.81
C VAL A 15 25.39 -1.35 -3.30
N THR A 16 25.26 -0.07 -3.67
CA THR A 16 24.97 0.35 -5.05
C THR A 16 26.22 0.80 -5.83
N ASN A 17 27.35 0.96 -5.14
CA ASN A 17 28.56 1.59 -5.70
C ASN A 17 28.28 2.99 -6.28
N ALA A 18 27.25 3.68 -5.80
CA ALA A 18 26.94 5.04 -6.20
C ALA A 18 27.88 6.05 -5.49
N PRO A 19 28.31 7.13 -6.16
CA PRO A 19 29.20 8.10 -5.55
C PRO A 19 28.50 9.01 -4.54
N ALA A 20 27.23 9.32 -4.75
CA ALA A 20 26.41 10.18 -3.91
C ALA A 20 24.92 10.06 -4.30
N PHE A 21 24.01 10.53 -3.43
CA PHE A 21 22.62 10.84 -3.79
C PHE A 21 22.57 12.16 -4.56
N ARG A 22 21.77 12.23 -5.62
CA ARG A 22 21.53 13.47 -6.38
C ARG A 22 20.38 14.27 -5.81
N ASP A 23 19.29 13.56 -5.44
CA ASP A 23 18.16 14.13 -4.75
C ASP A 23 18.27 13.88 -3.24
N LEU A 24 18.19 14.95 -2.46
CA LEU A 24 18.25 14.92 -0.99
C LEU A 24 16.92 15.31 -0.34
N SER A 25 15.85 15.45 -1.10
CA SER A 25 14.52 15.84 -0.60
C SER A 25 13.95 14.86 0.43
N PHE A 26 14.43 13.63 0.43
CA PHE A 26 14.03 12.59 1.35
C PHE A 26 14.67 12.69 2.76
N LEU A 27 15.69 13.51 2.96
CA LEU A 27 16.45 13.50 4.23
C LEU A 27 15.59 13.90 5.43
N ALA A 28 14.84 15.00 5.34
CA ALA A 28 14.01 15.44 6.46
C ALA A 28 12.88 14.42 6.79
N PRO A 29 12.16 13.81 5.82
CA PRO A 29 11.29 12.67 6.09
C PRO A 29 11.99 11.48 6.73
N LEU A 30 13.18 11.10 6.25
CA LEU A 30 13.97 10.01 6.82
C LEU A 30 14.38 10.33 8.28
N GLU A 31 14.80 11.55 8.57
CA GLU A 31 15.12 12.00 9.93
C GLU A 31 13.93 11.85 10.86
N SER A 32 12.74 12.28 10.43
CA SER A 32 11.51 12.16 11.21
C SER A 32 11.14 10.69 11.48
N LEU A 33 11.28 9.82 10.48
CA LEU A 33 11.03 8.39 10.63
C LEU A 33 12.03 7.72 11.57
N VAL A 34 13.32 8.00 11.42
CA VAL A 34 14.38 7.43 12.27
C VAL A 34 14.23 7.90 13.71
N ASP A 35 13.79 9.15 13.93
CA ASP A 35 13.47 9.66 15.26
C ASP A 35 12.32 8.86 15.90
N GLY A 36 11.21 8.65 15.19
CA GLY A 36 10.08 7.83 15.67
C GLY A 36 10.52 6.40 15.98
N LEU A 37 11.27 5.75 15.10
CA LEU A 37 11.77 4.40 15.31
C LEU A 37 12.70 4.28 16.53
N ASN A 38 13.53 5.29 16.79
CA ASN A 38 14.46 5.28 17.92
C ASN A 38 13.80 5.61 19.25
N ASN A 39 12.78 6.48 19.27
CA ASN A 39 12.25 7.07 20.50
C ASN A 39 10.84 6.60 20.87
N GLU A 40 10.05 6.10 19.90
CA GLU A 40 8.65 5.70 20.16
C GLU A 40 8.43 4.19 19.98
N ALA A 41 9.02 3.54 18.96
CA ALA A 41 8.71 2.18 18.54
C ALA A 41 9.13 1.07 19.54
N ALA A 42 9.89 1.39 20.58
CA ALA A 42 10.41 0.45 21.58
C ALA A 42 11.02 -0.84 20.96
N LEU A 43 11.81 -0.65 19.88
CA LEU A 43 12.33 -1.75 19.08
C LEU A 43 13.21 -2.70 19.89
N ASN A 44 12.93 -3.99 19.76
CA ASN A 44 13.86 -5.03 20.22
C ASN A 44 15.05 -5.16 19.24
N LYS A 45 15.96 -6.10 19.50
CA LYS A 45 17.14 -6.30 18.65
C LYS A 45 16.76 -6.68 17.20
N ILE A 46 15.73 -7.52 17.03
CA ILE A 46 15.24 -7.96 15.71
C ILE A 46 14.63 -6.75 14.97
N GLY A 47 13.80 -5.96 15.65
CA GLY A 47 13.20 -4.75 15.10
C GLY A 47 14.25 -3.72 14.64
N GLY A 48 15.28 -3.49 15.45
CA GLY A 48 16.38 -2.61 15.06
C GLY A 48 17.13 -3.10 13.82
N GLN A 49 17.38 -4.41 13.71
CA GLN A 49 18.02 -5.02 12.55
C GLN A 49 17.12 -4.96 11.30
N PHE A 50 15.83 -5.29 11.47
CA PHE A 50 14.83 -5.23 10.40
C PHE A 50 14.73 -3.83 9.80
N HIS A 51 14.53 -2.81 10.63
CA HIS A 51 14.42 -1.43 10.13
C HIS A 51 15.73 -0.90 9.54
N ALA A 52 16.90 -1.28 10.08
CA ALA A 52 18.18 -0.91 9.49
C ALA A 52 18.36 -1.49 8.08
N ALA A 53 18.03 -2.76 7.89
CA ALA A 53 18.09 -3.41 6.59
C ALA A 53 17.08 -2.77 5.61
N ARG A 54 15.80 -2.63 6.04
CA ARG A 54 14.74 -2.06 5.22
C ARG A 54 15.05 -0.64 4.76
N LEU A 55 15.47 0.26 5.67
CA LEU A 55 15.82 1.64 5.32
C LEU A 55 17.03 1.71 4.39
N THR A 56 18.03 0.82 4.57
CA THR A 56 19.16 0.69 3.65
C THR A 56 18.69 0.29 2.25
N ASP A 57 17.77 -0.68 2.14
CA ASP A 57 17.23 -1.13 0.85
C ASP A 57 16.40 -0.05 0.15
N LEU A 58 15.57 0.70 0.89
CA LEU A 58 14.83 1.84 0.34
C LEU A 58 15.77 2.90 -0.24
N LEU A 59 16.83 3.24 0.49
CA LEU A 59 17.87 4.17 0.04
C LEU A 59 18.64 3.63 -1.17
N ALA A 60 18.97 2.34 -1.17
CA ALA A 60 19.65 1.70 -2.30
C ALA A 60 18.77 1.69 -3.56
N ASN A 61 17.46 1.47 -3.42
CA ASN A 61 16.52 1.55 -4.54
C ASN A 61 16.41 2.97 -5.11
N ARG A 62 16.48 4.02 -4.28
CA ARG A 62 16.56 5.41 -4.77
C ARG A 62 17.81 5.62 -5.64
N LEU A 63 18.98 5.20 -5.15
CA LEU A 63 20.23 5.30 -5.89
C LEU A 63 20.22 4.53 -7.21
N ARG A 64 19.65 3.31 -7.21
CA ARG A 64 19.50 2.52 -8.44
C ARG A 64 18.56 3.20 -9.44
N LEU A 65 17.45 3.79 -8.97
CA LEU A 65 16.55 4.54 -9.84
C LEU A 65 17.24 5.76 -10.46
N GLU A 66 18.03 6.53 -9.69
CA GLU A 66 18.84 7.64 -10.21
C GLU A 66 19.83 7.16 -11.28
N GLN A 67 20.50 6.02 -11.07
CA GLN A 67 21.42 5.42 -12.03
C GLN A 67 20.68 4.95 -13.31
N TRP A 68 19.46 4.41 -13.17
CA TRP A 68 18.63 4.01 -14.32
C TRP A 68 18.21 5.21 -15.15
N ILE A 69 17.75 6.28 -14.55
CA ILE A 69 17.34 7.52 -15.24
C ILE A 69 18.56 8.13 -15.99
N GLU A 70 19.75 8.07 -15.38
CA GLU A 70 20.95 8.57 -16.05
C GLU A 70 21.31 7.76 -17.32
N ARG A 71 21.12 6.44 -17.27
CA ARG A 71 21.41 5.54 -18.40
C ARG A 71 20.30 5.52 -19.45
N SER A 72 19.06 5.73 -19.03
CA SER A 72 17.83 5.63 -19.84
C SER A 72 16.90 6.79 -19.54
N PRO A 73 17.24 8.03 -19.96
CA PRO A 73 16.44 9.22 -19.65
C PRO A 73 15.03 9.18 -20.24
N GLU A 74 14.78 8.33 -21.24
CA GLU A 74 13.44 8.07 -21.80
C GLU A 74 12.44 7.48 -20.78
N ILE A 75 12.90 7.06 -19.61
CA ILE A 75 12.02 6.70 -18.48
C ILE A 75 11.11 7.88 -18.11
N LEU A 76 11.62 9.11 -18.19
CA LEU A 76 10.89 10.32 -17.85
C LEU A 76 9.85 10.72 -18.90
N ASP A 77 9.90 10.13 -20.09
CA ASP A 77 8.93 10.35 -21.16
C ASP A 77 7.66 9.48 -21.01
N GLU A 78 7.66 8.54 -20.03
CA GLU A 78 6.50 7.72 -19.75
C GLU A 78 5.39 8.56 -19.12
N GLU A 79 4.17 8.48 -19.67
CA GLU A 79 3.00 9.17 -19.16
C GLU A 79 2.10 8.20 -18.38
N ILE A 80 1.69 8.58 -17.18
CA ILE A 80 0.72 7.85 -16.36
C ILE A 80 -0.64 8.51 -16.55
N LEU A 81 -1.51 7.85 -17.30
CA LEU A 81 -2.80 8.41 -17.74
C LEU A 81 -3.96 7.70 -17.04
N SER A 82 -4.88 8.51 -16.53
CA SER A 82 -6.17 8.09 -15.97
C SER A 82 -6.11 6.87 -15.04
N PRO A 83 -5.24 6.82 -14.02
CA PRO A 83 -5.13 5.64 -13.18
C PRO A 83 -6.47 5.34 -12.49
N ILE A 84 -6.78 4.05 -12.33
CA ILE A 84 -7.89 3.56 -11.52
C ILE A 84 -7.34 3.29 -10.14
N VAL A 85 -7.88 3.94 -9.12
CA VAL A 85 -7.35 3.85 -7.75
C VAL A 85 -8.40 3.24 -6.83
N VAL A 86 -8.12 2.07 -6.27
CA VAL A 86 -8.99 1.41 -5.31
C VAL A 86 -8.63 1.86 -3.90
N ILE A 87 -9.58 2.46 -3.20
CA ILE A 87 -9.43 2.89 -1.81
C ILE A 87 -10.54 2.30 -0.92
N GLY A 88 -10.43 2.52 0.35
CA GLY A 88 -11.41 2.15 1.37
C GLY A 88 -10.71 1.82 2.67
N LEU A 89 -11.47 1.65 3.73
CA LEU A 89 -10.89 1.13 4.96
C LEU A 89 -10.21 -0.21 4.69
N PRO A 90 -9.10 -0.53 5.36
CA PRO A 90 -8.54 -1.88 5.31
C PRO A 90 -9.62 -2.91 5.63
N ARG A 91 -9.51 -4.14 5.11
CA ARG A 91 -10.48 -5.23 5.35
C ARG A 91 -11.86 -5.06 4.71
N THR A 92 -12.01 -4.13 3.78
CA THR A 92 -13.25 -3.94 2.97
C THR A 92 -13.23 -4.72 1.64
N GLY A 93 -12.34 -5.71 1.50
CA GLY A 93 -12.24 -6.54 0.30
C GLY A 93 -11.43 -5.95 -0.85
N THR A 94 -10.77 -4.80 -0.64
CA THR A 94 -9.96 -4.12 -1.66
C THR A 94 -8.91 -5.01 -2.31
N THR A 95 -8.22 -5.87 -1.56
CA THR A 95 -7.18 -6.75 -2.11
C THR A 95 -7.76 -7.79 -3.08
N MET A 96 -8.90 -8.40 -2.75
CA MET A 96 -9.57 -9.34 -3.64
C MET A 96 -10.03 -8.64 -4.92
N LEU A 97 -10.65 -7.48 -4.77
CA LEU A 97 -11.11 -6.67 -5.91
C LEU A 97 -9.94 -6.26 -6.80
N HIS A 98 -8.90 -5.69 -6.22
CA HIS A 98 -7.69 -5.23 -6.91
C HIS A 98 -7.02 -6.37 -7.70
N ARG A 99 -6.69 -7.48 -7.03
CA ARG A 99 -6.03 -8.61 -7.67
C ARG A 99 -6.90 -9.31 -8.70
N SER A 100 -8.23 -9.35 -8.50
CA SER A 100 -9.16 -9.86 -9.51
C SER A 100 -9.13 -9.00 -10.78
N ILE A 101 -9.25 -7.66 -10.64
CA ILE A 101 -9.23 -6.73 -11.79
C ILE A 101 -7.85 -6.71 -12.46
N ALA A 102 -6.76 -6.87 -11.69
CA ALA A 102 -5.40 -6.94 -12.21
C ALA A 102 -5.13 -8.18 -13.11
N ALA A 103 -6.05 -9.15 -13.17
CA ALA A 103 -6.01 -10.23 -14.14
C ALA A 103 -6.38 -9.79 -15.57
N ASP A 104 -6.85 -8.55 -15.78
CA ASP A 104 -7.02 -7.96 -17.11
C ASP A 104 -5.69 -7.43 -17.65
N GLU A 105 -5.18 -8.05 -18.70
CA GLU A 105 -3.93 -7.68 -19.36
C GLU A 105 -3.93 -6.25 -19.97
N GLN A 106 -5.10 -5.62 -20.10
CA GLN A 106 -5.21 -4.22 -20.54
C GLN A 106 -4.77 -3.23 -19.46
N LEU A 107 -4.68 -3.68 -18.21
CA LEU A 107 -4.29 -2.88 -17.06
C LEU A 107 -2.86 -3.20 -16.62
N LEU A 108 -2.21 -2.23 -16.04
CA LEU A 108 -0.95 -2.38 -15.32
C LEU A 108 -1.23 -2.30 -13.82
N ALA A 109 -0.67 -3.21 -13.05
CA ALA A 109 -0.66 -3.13 -11.60
C ALA A 109 0.78 -3.26 -11.09
N PRO A 110 1.15 -2.57 -9.99
CA PRO A 110 2.43 -2.85 -9.34
C PRO A 110 2.37 -4.24 -8.72
N LEU A 111 3.41 -5.04 -8.93
CA LEU A 111 3.49 -6.38 -8.36
C LEU A 111 4.25 -6.35 -7.03
N TRP A 112 4.02 -7.32 -6.14
CA TRP A 112 4.62 -7.35 -4.81
C TRP A 112 6.16 -7.17 -4.87
N TYR A 113 6.86 -7.93 -5.73
CA TYR A 113 8.31 -7.81 -5.87
C TYR A 113 8.74 -6.45 -6.44
N GLU A 114 7.91 -5.81 -7.28
CA GLU A 114 8.19 -4.49 -7.87
C GLU A 114 8.03 -3.36 -6.85
N VAL A 115 7.03 -3.45 -5.95
CA VAL A 115 6.86 -2.42 -4.91
C VAL A 115 7.91 -2.53 -3.80
N ARG A 116 8.45 -3.71 -3.59
CA ARG A 116 9.56 -3.95 -2.64
C ARG A 116 10.90 -3.52 -3.22
N GLN A 117 11.16 -3.86 -4.47
CA GLN A 117 12.38 -3.52 -5.21
C GLN A 117 12.02 -3.02 -6.61
N PRO A 118 11.71 -1.73 -6.77
CA PRO A 118 11.31 -1.18 -8.08
C PRO A 118 12.43 -1.22 -9.11
N SER A 119 13.69 -1.30 -8.67
CA SER A 119 14.85 -1.36 -9.58
C SER A 119 15.29 -2.80 -9.81
N PRO A 120 15.39 -3.25 -11.08
CA PRO A 120 16.02 -4.52 -11.42
C PRO A 120 17.46 -4.58 -10.92
N LEU A 121 17.93 -5.76 -10.53
CA LEU A 121 19.29 -5.96 -10.04
C LEU A 121 20.28 -6.14 -11.19
N ASN A 122 19.80 -6.49 -12.38
CA ASN A 122 20.57 -6.59 -13.61
C ASN A 122 19.85 -5.88 -14.77
N ASP A 123 20.56 -5.73 -15.90
CA ASP A 123 20.07 -5.01 -17.08
C ASP A 123 19.37 -5.95 -18.10
N CYS A 124 19.09 -7.19 -17.72
CA CYS A 124 18.55 -8.21 -18.62
C CYS A 124 17.03 -8.36 -18.45
N PHE A 125 16.26 -7.69 -19.31
CA PHE A 125 14.78 -7.78 -19.32
C PHE A 125 14.24 -9.00 -20.05
N GLU A 126 15.06 -9.77 -20.72
CA GLU A 126 14.67 -10.96 -21.49
C GLU A 126 14.74 -12.26 -20.66
N GLN A 127 15.34 -12.18 -19.47
CA GLN A 127 15.46 -13.31 -18.55
C GLN A 127 14.37 -13.22 -17.45
N GLU A 128 14.30 -14.29 -16.65
CA GLU A 128 13.50 -14.28 -15.43
C GLU A 128 14.00 -13.16 -14.49
N ASP A 129 13.03 -12.44 -13.90
CA ASP A 129 13.32 -11.29 -13.04
C ASP A 129 13.95 -11.77 -11.72
N ASP A 130 15.20 -11.39 -11.48
CA ASP A 130 16.00 -11.80 -10.32
C ASP A 130 15.44 -11.28 -8.97
N ARG A 131 14.50 -10.34 -8.99
CA ARG A 131 13.76 -9.88 -7.81
C ARG A 131 12.74 -10.91 -7.33
N ILE A 132 12.22 -11.78 -8.21
CA ILE A 132 11.18 -12.78 -7.85
C ILE A 132 11.69 -13.81 -6.84
N PRO A 133 12.84 -14.47 -6.99
CA PRO A 133 13.36 -15.37 -5.97
C PRO A 133 13.61 -14.70 -4.62
N ILE A 134 14.04 -13.42 -4.62
CA ILE A 134 14.25 -12.65 -3.39
C ILE A 134 12.91 -12.41 -2.70
N ALA A 135 11.88 -11.98 -3.44
CA ALA A 135 10.54 -11.77 -2.94
C ALA A 135 9.92 -13.06 -2.39
N GLN A 136 10.12 -14.19 -3.06
CA GLN A 136 9.68 -15.50 -2.58
C GLN A 136 10.32 -15.86 -1.23
N ALA A 137 11.62 -15.64 -1.10
CA ALA A 137 12.33 -15.89 0.16
C ALA A 137 11.86 -14.95 1.28
N GLU A 138 11.61 -13.67 0.97
CA GLU A 138 11.09 -12.69 1.94
C GLU A 138 9.69 -13.08 2.43
N VAL A 139 8.76 -13.41 1.54
CA VAL A 139 7.41 -13.87 1.91
C VAL A 139 7.47 -15.15 2.75
N ALA A 140 8.32 -16.09 2.39
CA ALA A 140 8.49 -17.32 3.18
C ALA A 140 8.99 -17.02 4.60
N ALA A 141 9.98 -16.12 4.75
CA ALA A 141 10.50 -15.72 6.05
C ALA A 141 9.46 -14.97 6.90
N MET A 142 8.63 -14.12 6.29
CA MET A 142 7.53 -13.42 6.99
C MET A 142 6.49 -14.41 7.50
N LEU A 143 6.11 -15.41 6.71
CA LEU A 143 5.14 -16.45 7.11
C LEU A 143 5.71 -17.42 8.15
N GLU A 144 7.03 -17.66 8.15
CA GLU A 144 7.71 -18.42 9.20
C GLU A 144 7.72 -17.66 10.53
N ALA A 145 8.00 -16.36 10.50
CA ALA A 145 8.02 -15.50 11.69
C ALA A 145 6.63 -15.25 12.29
N SER A 146 5.60 -15.16 11.44
CA SER A 146 4.21 -14.87 11.84
C SER A 146 3.24 -15.70 10.98
N PRO A 147 3.01 -17.00 11.32
CA PRO A 147 2.17 -17.89 10.52
C PRO A 147 0.72 -17.44 10.38
N GLU A 148 0.21 -16.68 11.35
CA GLU A 148 -1.14 -16.08 11.31
C GLU A 148 -1.34 -15.10 10.15
N LEU A 149 -0.27 -14.52 9.59
CA LEU A 149 -0.35 -13.63 8.45
C LEU A 149 -0.95 -14.33 7.22
N ALA A 150 -0.79 -15.63 7.09
CA ALA A 150 -1.44 -16.40 6.01
C ALA A 150 -2.98 -16.25 6.01
N ALA A 151 -3.58 -16.13 7.21
CA ALA A 151 -5.02 -15.91 7.38
C ALA A 151 -5.41 -14.44 7.27
N ILE A 152 -4.57 -13.55 7.83
CA ILE A 152 -4.87 -12.13 8.03
C ILE A 152 -4.57 -11.31 6.76
N HIS A 153 -3.40 -11.54 6.17
CA HIS A 153 -2.89 -10.75 5.04
C HIS A 153 -2.24 -11.66 3.99
N PRO A 154 -3.01 -12.13 2.98
CA PRO A 154 -2.46 -13.02 1.97
C PRO A 154 -1.35 -12.34 1.17
N MET A 155 -0.12 -12.84 1.32
CA MET A 155 1.04 -12.38 0.57
C MET A 155 1.31 -13.28 -0.61
N ASP A 156 1.60 -12.70 -1.76
CA ASP A 156 2.00 -13.41 -2.96
C ASP A 156 3.08 -12.58 -3.66
N PRO A 157 4.31 -13.12 -3.80
CA PRO A 157 5.45 -12.37 -4.30
C PRO A 157 5.32 -11.87 -5.74
N VAL A 158 4.39 -12.42 -6.53
CA VAL A 158 4.17 -12.07 -7.93
C VAL A 158 2.78 -11.51 -8.24
N ALA A 159 1.89 -11.42 -7.25
CA ALA A 159 0.58 -10.81 -7.42
C ALA A 159 0.63 -9.28 -7.34
N ALA A 160 -0.44 -8.65 -7.84
CA ALA A 160 -0.66 -7.21 -7.68
C ALA A 160 -0.71 -6.82 -6.20
N ASP A 161 -0.04 -5.73 -5.84
CA ASP A 161 0.07 -5.26 -4.46
C ASP A 161 -0.03 -3.72 -4.35
N GLU A 162 0.07 -3.22 -3.12
CA GLU A 162 -0.22 -1.83 -2.79
C GLU A 162 0.95 -0.90 -3.09
N GLU A 163 0.70 0.19 -3.82
CA GLU A 163 1.68 1.24 -4.09
C GLU A 163 2.08 2.05 -2.83
N ILE A 164 1.47 1.81 -1.67
CA ILE A 164 1.94 2.37 -0.39
C ILE A 164 3.41 2.02 -0.12
N MET A 165 3.86 0.87 -0.62
CA MET A 165 5.25 0.43 -0.52
C MET A 165 6.18 1.27 -1.42
N LEU A 166 5.67 1.82 -2.54
CA LEU A 166 6.42 2.77 -3.36
C LEU A 166 6.53 4.13 -2.65
N LEU A 167 5.46 4.59 -1.98
CA LEU A 167 5.49 5.80 -1.15
C LEU A 167 6.50 5.70 0.00
N GLU A 168 6.79 4.48 0.48
CA GLU A 168 7.80 4.27 1.51
C GLU A 168 9.22 4.68 1.07
N HIS A 169 9.52 4.63 -0.22
CA HIS A 169 10.80 5.11 -0.74
C HIS A 169 10.98 6.64 -0.63
N ALA A 170 9.91 7.38 -0.39
CA ALA A 170 9.98 8.80 -0.02
C ALA A 170 10.08 9.02 1.51
N PHE A 171 10.06 7.95 2.32
CA PHE A 171 9.99 7.96 3.79
C PHE A 171 8.77 8.71 4.34
N MET A 172 7.69 8.73 3.56
CA MET A 172 6.44 9.43 3.85
C MET A 172 5.22 8.48 3.72
N SER A 173 5.36 7.27 4.23
CA SER A 173 4.36 6.22 4.19
C SER A 173 4.00 5.76 5.60
N THR A 174 2.77 5.26 5.77
CA THR A 174 2.32 4.65 7.03
C THR A 174 2.82 3.21 7.22
N VAL A 175 3.56 2.64 6.27
CA VAL A 175 4.08 1.26 6.36
C VAL A 175 4.96 1.04 7.59
N PRO A 176 5.89 1.93 7.96
CA PRO A 176 6.71 1.74 9.16
C PRO A 176 5.90 1.63 10.45
N GLU A 177 4.75 2.31 10.54
CA GLU A 177 3.83 2.22 11.70
C GLU A 177 3.18 0.84 11.85
N CYS A 178 3.20 0.01 10.81
CA CYS A 178 2.75 -1.39 10.90
C CYS A 178 3.73 -2.28 11.66
N TYR A 179 4.99 -1.89 11.74
CA TYR A 179 6.07 -2.66 12.36
C TYR A 179 6.59 -2.07 13.67
N GLY A 180 6.00 -0.97 14.13
CA GLY A 180 6.32 -0.32 15.39
C GLY A 180 5.27 0.71 15.76
N PHE A 181 4.86 0.76 17.03
CA PHE A 181 3.90 1.73 17.50
C PHE A 181 4.58 3.10 17.70
N MET A 182 4.26 4.06 16.83
CA MET A 182 4.89 5.39 16.76
C MET A 182 3.83 6.48 16.61
N PRO A 183 3.00 6.73 17.64
CA PRO A 183 1.85 7.63 17.52
C PRO A 183 2.23 9.08 17.18
N ASP A 184 3.28 9.63 17.78
CA ASP A 184 3.70 11.01 17.53
C ASP A 184 4.28 11.17 16.11
N TYR A 185 5.03 10.18 15.62
CA TYR A 185 5.46 10.13 14.22
C TYR A 185 4.25 10.05 13.29
N GLY A 186 3.29 9.20 13.59
CA GLY A 186 2.07 9.04 12.81
C GLY A 186 1.24 10.31 12.72
N ASP A 187 1.12 11.06 13.80
CA ASP A 187 0.43 12.37 13.82
C ASP A 187 1.20 13.42 13.00
N ARG A 188 2.55 13.47 13.11
CA ARG A 188 3.38 14.35 12.25
C ARG A 188 3.25 14.01 10.78
N LEU A 189 3.29 12.72 10.42
CA LEU A 189 3.14 12.25 9.04
C LEU A 189 1.78 12.64 8.45
N TYR A 190 0.72 12.56 9.27
CA TYR A 190 -0.65 12.90 8.86
C TYR A 190 -0.79 14.38 8.48
N GLU A 191 -0.08 15.28 9.17
CA GLU A 191 -0.11 16.72 8.93
C GLU A 191 0.88 17.18 7.85
N GLN A 192 1.84 16.33 7.49
CA GLN A 192 2.91 16.68 6.55
C GLN A 192 2.38 16.78 5.12
N ASP A 193 2.88 17.78 4.37
CA ASP A 193 2.67 17.87 2.92
C ASP A 193 3.27 16.65 2.20
N GLN A 194 2.42 15.90 1.51
CA GLN A 194 2.78 14.67 0.81
C GLN A 194 3.17 14.90 -0.67
N SER A 195 3.22 16.12 -1.14
CA SER A 195 3.49 16.43 -2.56
C SER A 195 4.74 15.74 -3.08
N ALA A 196 5.84 15.79 -2.31
CA ALA A 196 7.10 15.15 -2.70
C ALA A 196 6.98 13.60 -2.79
N ALA A 197 6.18 12.99 -1.92
CA ALA A 197 5.94 11.54 -1.95
C ALA A 197 5.14 11.12 -3.19
N TYR A 198 4.12 11.89 -3.58
CA TYR A 198 3.33 11.62 -4.77
C TYR A 198 4.09 11.90 -6.07
N GLU A 199 4.97 12.90 -6.10
CA GLU A 199 5.90 13.10 -7.22
C GLU A 199 6.86 11.91 -7.36
N TYR A 200 7.39 11.41 -6.24
CA TYR A 200 8.26 10.24 -6.26
C TYR A 200 7.53 8.95 -6.63
N LEU A 201 6.27 8.80 -6.19
CA LEU A 201 5.40 7.69 -6.64
C LEU A 201 5.21 7.72 -8.16
N TYR A 202 4.94 8.88 -8.74
CA TYR A 202 4.79 9.01 -10.19
C TYR A 202 6.06 8.62 -10.93
N LEU A 203 7.22 9.07 -10.46
CA LEU A 203 8.51 8.71 -11.03
C LEU A 203 8.75 7.19 -10.99
N GLN A 204 8.38 6.54 -9.89
CA GLN A 204 8.49 5.08 -9.78
C GLN A 204 7.52 4.36 -10.71
N LEU A 205 6.29 4.88 -10.89
CA LEU A 205 5.34 4.33 -11.86
C LEU A 205 5.82 4.49 -13.30
N GLN A 206 6.43 5.63 -13.66
CA GLN A 206 7.10 5.81 -14.96
C GLN A 206 8.18 4.73 -15.16
N PHE A 207 9.02 4.51 -14.15
CA PHE A 207 10.07 3.52 -14.22
C PHE A 207 9.55 2.08 -14.35
N LEU A 208 8.52 1.72 -13.59
CA LEU A 208 7.87 0.42 -13.69
C LEU A 208 7.16 0.24 -15.05
N GLN A 209 6.50 1.28 -15.56
CA GLN A 209 5.85 1.26 -16.87
C GLN A 209 6.87 1.03 -18.00
N TRP A 210 8.00 1.73 -17.97
CA TRP A 210 9.09 1.55 -18.90
C TRP A 210 9.64 0.11 -18.86
N GLN A 211 9.82 -0.49 -17.67
CA GLN A 211 10.22 -1.89 -17.52
C GLN A 211 9.17 -2.85 -18.11
N LYS A 212 7.89 -2.65 -17.80
CA LYS A 212 6.78 -3.49 -18.29
C LYS A 212 6.68 -3.45 -19.81
N ARG A 213 6.87 -2.28 -20.43
CA ARG A 213 6.92 -2.15 -21.90
C ARG A 213 8.07 -2.91 -22.52
N ARG A 214 9.26 -2.90 -21.91
CA ARG A 214 10.42 -3.70 -22.35
C ARG A 214 10.19 -5.20 -22.24
N LYS A 215 9.35 -5.64 -21.32
CA LYS A 215 8.89 -7.02 -21.18
C LYS A 215 7.73 -7.36 -22.11
N GLY A 216 7.30 -6.45 -22.97
CA GLY A 216 6.23 -6.67 -23.95
C GLY A 216 4.82 -6.59 -23.40
N LEU A 217 4.62 -6.09 -22.17
CA LEU A 217 3.29 -5.90 -21.61
C LEU A 217 2.55 -4.74 -22.31
N ALA A 218 1.31 -5.01 -22.73
CA ALA A 218 0.50 -4.10 -23.54
C ALA A 218 -0.40 -3.17 -22.73
N GLY A 219 -0.52 -3.37 -21.43
CA GLY A 219 -1.33 -2.54 -20.53
C GLY A 219 -0.95 -1.07 -20.61
N LYS A 220 -1.95 -0.18 -20.58
CA LYS A 220 -1.74 1.27 -20.74
C LYS A 220 -2.20 2.09 -19.55
N ARG A 221 -3.00 1.51 -18.66
CA ARG A 221 -3.64 2.20 -17.55
C ARG A 221 -3.31 1.51 -16.24
N TRP A 222 -2.89 2.27 -15.26
CA TRP A 222 -2.56 1.72 -13.96
C TRP A 222 -3.81 1.44 -13.13
N LEU A 223 -3.81 0.30 -12.48
CA LEU A 223 -4.71 -0.07 -11.40
C LEU A 223 -3.91 -0.06 -10.10
N LEU A 224 -4.20 0.91 -9.26
CA LEU A 224 -3.54 1.16 -7.99
C LEU A 224 -4.48 0.79 -6.84
N LYS A 225 -3.94 0.48 -5.66
CA LYS A 225 -4.76 0.16 -4.50
C LYS A 225 -4.00 0.39 -3.20
N THR A 226 -4.43 1.39 -2.43
CA THR A 226 -4.03 1.51 -1.02
C THR A 226 -5.04 2.32 -0.21
N PRO A 227 -5.30 1.97 1.06
CA PRO A 227 -6.10 2.79 1.96
C PRO A 227 -5.43 4.12 2.34
N HIS A 228 -4.13 4.26 2.12
CA HIS A 228 -3.35 5.48 2.41
C HIS A 228 -3.94 6.73 1.74
N HIS A 229 -4.46 6.60 0.53
CA HIS A 229 -5.05 7.73 -0.21
C HIS A 229 -6.31 8.32 0.45
N LEU A 230 -6.95 7.62 1.40
CA LEU A 230 -8.02 8.20 2.21
C LEU A 230 -7.56 9.46 2.98
N HIS A 231 -6.28 9.50 3.34
CA HIS A 231 -5.69 10.62 4.09
C HIS A 231 -5.27 11.79 3.20
N TYR A 232 -5.05 11.56 1.90
CA TYR A 232 -4.38 12.51 1.01
C TYR A 232 -5.04 12.64 -0.38
N PRO A 233 -6.39 12.79 -0.46
CA PRO A 233 -7.08 12.87 -1.75
C PRO A 233 -6.62 14.08 -2.58
N GLU A 234 -6.33 15.22 -1.93
CA GLU A 234 -5.82 16.41 -2.63
C GLU A 234 -4.50 16.14 -3.35
N HIS A 235 -3.56 15.44 -2.69
CA HIS A 235 -2.26 15.09 -3.27
C HIS A 235 -2.40 14.07 -4.40
N LEU A 236 -3.30 13.08 -4.24
CA LEU A 236 -3.60 12.12 -5.28
C LEU A 236 -4.08 12.83 -6.55
N PHE A 237 -5.11 13.68 -6.44
CA PHE A 237 -5.68 14.36 -7.60
C PHE A 237 -4.82 15.53 -8.12
N ALA A 238 -3.98 16.13 -7.28
CA ALA A 238 -2.98 17.10 -7.74
C ALA A 238 -1.95 16.43 -8.67
N ARG A 239 -1.52 15.20 -8.36
CA ARG A 239 -0.53 14.47 -9.16
C ARG A 239 -1.14 13.68 -10.32
N PHE A 240 -2.35 13.13 -10.12
CA PHE A 240 -3.10 12.35 -11.11
C PHE A 240 -4.47 13.01 -11.36
N PRO A 241 -4.51 14.14 -12.09
CA PRO A 241 -5.74 14.94 -12.24
C PRO A 241 -6.87 14.22 -12.98
N ASP A 242 -6.53 13.18 -13.73
CA ASP A 242 -7.45 12.35 -14.50
C ASP A 242 -7.75 10.99 -13.81
N ALA A 243 -7.27 10.77 -12.59
CA ALA A 243 -7.55 9.56 -11.81
C ALA A 243 -9.05 9.38 -11.57
N VAL A 244 -9.51 8.14 -11.50
CA VAL A 244 -10.84 7.76 -11.01
C VAL A 244 -10.70 6.82 -9.83
N VAL A 245 -11.59 6.96 -8.86
CA VAL A 245 -11.48 6.26 -7.58
C VAL A 245 -12.62 5.28 -7.40
N ILE A 246 -12.30 4.06 -6.99
CA ILE A 246 -13.23 3.04 -6.55
C ILE A 246 -13.13 2.96 -5.02
N GLN A 247 -14.14 3.44 -4.32
CA GLN A 247 -14.16 3.42 -2.87
C GLN A 247 -15.00 2.26 -2.35
N THR A 248 -14.38 1.35 -1.58
CA THR A 248 -15.08 0.20 -1.01
C THR A 248 -15.55 0.50 0.41
N HIS A 249 -16.75 0.01 0.75
CA HIS A 249 -17.42 0.23 2.02
C HIS A 249 -17.75 -1.07 2.74
N ARG A 250 -17.58 -1.04 4.07
CA ARG A 250 -17.97 -2.11 4.99
C ARG A 250 -18.19 -1.50 6.38
N HIS A 251 -19.04 -2.12 7.19
CA HIS A 251 -19.34 -1.61 8.53
C HIS A 251 -18.07 -1.57 9.41
N PRO A 252 -17.75 -0.43 10.06
CA PRO A 252 -16.54 -0.28 10.88
C PRO A 252 -16.39 -1.32 12.00
N ILE A 253 -17.49 -1.80 12.58
CA ILE A 253 -17.47 -2.87 13.60
C ILE A 253 -16.76 -4.13 13.09
N GLU A 254 -16.91 -4.46 11.81
CA GLU A 254 -16.25 -5.62 11.20
C GLU A 254 -14.80 -5.34 10.79
N VAL A 255 -14.46 -4.07 10.56
CA VAL A 255 -13.17 -3.63 10.00
C VAL A 255 -12.15 -3.33 11.08
N ILE A 256 -12.52 -2.46 12.04
CA ILE A 256 -11.57 -1.86 12.99
C ILE A 256 -10.88 -2.91 13.88
N PRO A 257 -11.59 -3.85 14.54
CA PRO A 257 -10.91 -4.84 15.36
C PRO A 257 -10.08 -5.82 14.53
N SER A 258 -10.54 -6.17 13.32
CA SER A 258 -9.77 -6.99 12.39
C SER A 258 -8.46 -6.33 11.98
N TYR A 259 -8.47 -5.02 11.81
CA TYR A 259 -7.27 -4.25 11.50
C TYR A 259 -6.34 -4.13 12.71
N GLY A 260 -6.88 -3.89 13.91
CA GLY A 260 -6.12 -3.90 15.15
C GLY A 260 -5.36 -5.21 15.37
N SER A 261 -6.03 -6.34 15.11
CA SER A 261 -5.39 -7.66 15.14
C SER A 261 -4.23 -7.78 14.13
N MET A 262 -4.43 -7.30 12.91
CA MET A 262 -3.40 -7.34 11.88
C MET A 262 -2.18 -6.49 12.27
N MET A 263 -2.40 -5.27 12.79
CA MET A 263 -1.31 -4.39 13.22
C MET A 263 -0.51 -4.99 14.39
N SER A 264 -1.21 -5.60 15.35
CA SER A 264 -0.56 -6.29 16.46
C SER A 264 0.28 -7.47 15.99
N ALA A 265 -0.20 -8.27 15.04
CA ALA A 265 0.53 -9.39 14.48
C ALA A 265 1.79 -8.94 13.70
N LEU A 266 1.69 -7.83 12.97
CA LEU A 266 2.82 -7.27 12.21
C LEU A 266 3.89 -6.65 13.11
N ALA A 267 3.51 -5.97 14.20
CA ALA A 267 4.43 -5.27 15.09
C ALA A 267 5.10 -6.20 16.13
N SER A 268 4.40 -7.24 16.59
CA SER A 268 4.83 -8.08 17.71
C SER A 268 6.24 -8.70 17.57
N PRO A 269 6.75 -9.08 16.39
CA PRO A 269 8.12 -9.62 16.27
C PRO A 269 9.21 -8.58 16.53
N PHE A 270 8.89 -7.27 16.40
CA PHE A 270 9.88 -6.19 16.36
C PHE A 270 9.98 -5.38 17.64
N THR A 271 9.06 -5.56 18.59
CA THR A 271 9.04 -4.88 19.88
C THR A 271 8.77 -5.83 21.02
N ASN A 272 9.22 -5.48 22.25
CA ASN A 272 8.87 -6.20 23.48
C ASN A 272 7.77 -5.48 24.28
N GLU A 273 7.36 -4.31 23.87
CA GLU A 273 6.47 -3.38 24.61
C GLU A 273 5.26 -2.97 23.75
N LEU A 274 4.62 -3.94 23.10
CA LEU A 274 3.42 -3.67 22.32
C LEU A 274 2.19 -3.54 23.25
N ASP A 275 1.47 -2.42 23.12
CA ASP A 275 0.11 -2.25 23.64
C ASP A 275 -0.89 -2.39 22.48
N PRO A 276 -1.55 -3.56 22.33
CA PRO A 276 -2.48 -3.79 21.22
C PRO A 276 -3.71 -2.88 21.27
N VAL A 277 -4.13 -2.47 22.47
CA VAL A 277 -5.29 -1.57 22.65
C VAL A 277 -4.94 -0.17 22.18
N ALA A 278 -3.84 0.39 22.68
CA ALA A 278 -3.39 1.72 22.27
C ALA A 278 -3.13 1.80 20.76
N MET A 279 -2.48 0.77 20.19
CA MET A 279 -2.23 0.69 18.76
C MET A 279 -3.52 0.64 17.94
N ALA A 280 -4.48 -0.20 18.31
CA ALA A 280 -5.75 -0.33 17.60
C ALA A 280 -6.57 0.96 17.67
N GLN A 281 -6.62 1.62 18.83
CA GLN A 281 -7.32 2.90 19.01
C GLN A 281 -6.68 4.03 18.21
N HIS A 282 -5.35 4.09 18.17
CA HIS A 282 -4.62 5.06 17.32
C HIS A 282 -4.98 4.90 15.84
N TRP A 283 -4.95 3.67 15.33
CA TRP A 283 -5.32 3.39 13.95
C TRP A 283 -6.80 3.67 13.66
N ALA A 284 -7.72 3.38 14.60
CA ALA A 284 -9.13 3.71 14.44
C ALA A 284 -9.34 5.24 14.29
N LYS A 285 -8.66 6.04 15.10
CA LYS A 285 -8.65 7.51 14.97
C LYS A 285 -8.11 7.96 13.61
N LYS A 286 -7.00 7.40 13.16
CA LYS A 286 -6.42 7.73 11.83
C LYS A 286 -7.39 7.42 10.71
N TRP A 287 -8.04 6.26 10.72
CA TRP A 287 -9.02 5.91 9.68
C TRP A 287 -10.26 6.80 9.71
N GLN A 288 -10.76 7.18 10.88
CA GLN A 288 -11.83 8.17 11.01
C GLN A 288 -11.44 9.49 10.34
N LEU A 289 -10.24 10.00 10.62
CA LEU A 289 -9.73 11.24 10.02
C LEU A 289 -9.56 11.12 8.50
N GLY A 290 -9.04 9.98 8.01
CA GLY A 290 -8.90 9.74 6.58
C GLY A 290 -10.24 9.72 5.84
N LEU A 291 -11.25 9.05 6.41
CA LEU A 291 -12.61 9.08 5.87
C LEU A 291 -13.21 10.49 5.85
N ALA A 292 -12.99 11.27 6.91
CA ALA A 292 -13.46 12.64 6.99
C ALA A 292 -12.79 13.55 5.94
N LYS A 293 -11.48 13.41 5.72
CA LYS A 293 -10.76 14.14 4.64
C LYS A 293 -11.28 13.77 3.26
N THR A 294 -11.40 12.47 2.97
CA THR A 294 -11.95 12.01 1.69
C THR A 294 -13.36 12.53 1.47
N ARG A 295 -14.23 12.50 2.49
CA ARG A 295 -15.58 13.05 2.41
C ARG A 295 -15.55 14.55 2.08
N ALA A 296 -14.78 15.33 2.82
CA ALA A 296 -14.67 16.77 2.58
C ALA A 296 -14.18 17.10 1.16
N PHE A 297 -13.23 16.33 0.64
CA PHE A 297 -12.73 16.47 -0.72
C PHE A 297 -13.82 16.14 -1.76
N ARG A 298 -14.56 15.05 -1.58
CA ARG A 298 -15.69 14.68 -2.45
C ARG A 298 -16.77 15.76 -2.45
N ASP A 299 -17.20 16.22 -1.26
CA ASP A 299 -18.23 17.24 -1.08
C ASP A 299 -17.84 18.60 -1.70
N ASN A 300 -16.54 18.84 -1.91
CA ASN A 300 -16.00 20.03 -2.59
C ASN A 300 -15.92 19.87 -4.12
N GLY A 301 -16.82 19.11 -4.73
CA GLY A 301 -16.99 19.03 -6.19
C GLY A 301 -16.19 17.92 -6.87
N HIS A 302 -15.80 16.87 -6.15
CA HIS A 302 -15.04 15.75 -6.72
C HIS A 302 -15.78 14.40 -6.62
N ASP A 303 -17.07 14.43 -6.24
CA ASP A 303 -17.85 13.20 -6.00
C ASP A 303 -18.06 12.38 -7.29
N ASP A 304 -18.13 13.04 -8.44
CA ASP A 304 -18.23 12.42 -9.77
C ASP A 304 -17.01 11.57 -10.18
N ARG A 305 -15.91 11.71 -9.45
CA ARG A 305 -14.67 10.93 -9.65
C ARG A 305 -14.63 9.66 -8.81
N TYR A 306 -15.67 9.37 -8.02
CA TYR A 306 -15.75 8.25 -7.09
C TYR A 306 -16.89 7.31 -7.45
N LEU A 307 -16.61 6.01 -7.44
CA LEU A 307 -17.60 4.94 -7.47
C LEU A 307 -17.62 4.24 -6.11
N ASP A 308 -18.75 4.28 -5.44
CA ASP A 308 -18.96 3.58 -4.17
C ASP A 308 -19.37 2.12 -4.41
N LEU A 309 -18.69 1.19 -3.72
CA LEU A 309 -18.94 -0.25 -3.77
C LEU A 309 -19.04 -0.82 -2.35
N TRP A 310 -20.04 -1.65 -2.10
CA TRP A 310 -20.19 -2.31 -0.81
C TRP A 310 -19.57 -3.70 -0.84
N PHE A 311 -18.84 -4.04 0.20
CA PHE A 311 -18.17 -5.34 0.33
C PHE A 311 -19.12 -6.52 0.05
N LYS A 312 -20.33 -6.49 0.63
CA LYS A 312 -21.33 -7.55 0.43
C LYS A 312 -21.74 -7.73 -1.03
N ASP A 313 -21.85 -6.63 -1.78
CA ASP A 313 -22.25 -6.68 -3.20
C ASP A 313 -21.10 -7.26 -4.04
N SER A 314 -19.87 -6.86 -3.76
CA SER A 314 -18.68 -7.39 -4.42
C SER A 314 -18.45 -8.89 -4.17
N VAL A 315 -18.93 -9.41 -3.04
CA VAL A 315 -18.86 -10.84 -2.72
C VAL A 315 -20.04 -11.61 -3.33
N ASN A 316 -21.26 -11.08 -3.24
CA ASN A 316 -22.48 -11.75 -3.67
C ASN A 316 -22.64 -11.74 -5.19
N ASP A 317 -22.27 -10.66 -5.85
CA ASP A 317 -22.33 -10.50 -7.31
C ASP A 317 -21.05 -9.80 -7.84
N PRO A 318 -19.94 -10.54 -7.89
CA PRO A 318 -18.66 -9.98 -8.33
C PRO A 318 -18.67 -9.60 -9.81
N GLU A 319 -19.44 -10.25 -10.67
CA GLU A 319 -19.51 -9.91 -12.09
C GLU A 319 -20.23 -8.58 -12.31
N SER A 320 -21.38 -8.37 -11.69
CA SER A 320 -22.08 -7.08 -11.74
C SER A 320 -21.21 -5.94 -11.18
N THR A 321 -20.49 -6.20 -10.10
CA THR A 321 -19.54 -5.24 -9.52
C THR A 321 -18.45 -4.86 -10.52
N ILE A 322 -17.84 -5.82 -11.22
CA ILE A 322 -16.83 -5.57 -12.25
C ILE A 322 -17.43 -4.76 -13.41
N ARG A 323 -18.63 -5.13 -13.90
CA ARG A 323 -19.29 -4.39 -14.99
C ARG A 323 -19.52 -2.92 -14.62
N ARG A 324 -19.97 -2.62 -13.40
CA ARG A 324 -20.13 -1.25 -12.89
C ARG A 324 -18.79 -0.49 -12.86
N ILE A 325 -17.70 -1.14 -12.43
CA ILE A 325 -16.36 -0.53 -12.41
C ILE A 325 -15.92 -0.17 -13.83
N TYR A 326 -16.07 -1.09 -14.79
CA TYR A 326 -15.64 -0.86 -16.16
C TYR A 326 -16.47 0.22 -16.86
N GLU A 327 -17.79 0.24 -16.62
CA GLU A 327 -18.67 1.31 -17.09
C GLU A 327 -18.25 2.68 -16.52
N PHE A 328 -18.06 2.77 -15.21
CA PHE A 328 -17.65 4.01 -14.54
C PHE A 328 -16.28 4.50 -15.00
N THR A 329 -15.32 3.60 -15.14
CA THR A 329 -13.95 3.96 -15.54
C THR A 329 -13.79 4.19 -17.04
N GLY A 330 -14.79 3.86 -17.83
CA GLY A 330 -14.71 3.89 -19.30
C GLY A 330 -13.74 2.87 -19.89
N GLN A 331 -13.35 1.86 -19.10
CA GLN A 331 -12.48 0.78 -19.56
C GLN A 331 -13.28 -0.27 -20.34
N THR A 332 -12.74 -0.78 -21.45
CA THR A 332 -13.42 -1.81 -22.23
C THR A 332 -13.33 -3.15 -21.50
N LEU A 333 -14.48 -3.71 -21.14
CA LEU A 333 -14.57 -5.05 -20.54
C LEU A 333 -14.69 -6.11 -21.64
N THR A 334 -13.68 -6.96 -21.77
CA THR A 334 -13.69 -8.09 -22.71
C THR A 334 -14.14 -9.39 -22.03
N GLU A 335 -14.68 -10.34 -22.81
CA GLU A 335 -15.00 -11.66 -22.29
C GLU A 335 -13.77 -12.43 -21.80
N ALA A 336 -12.61 -12.20 -22.41
CA ALA A 336 -11.35 -12.75 -21.96
C ALA A 336 -10.98 -12.23 -20.55
N ALA A 337 -11.08 -10.91 -20.32
CA ALA A 337 -10.82 -10.31 -19.01
C ALA A 337 -11.78 -10.86 -17.94
N LEU A 338 -13.09 -10.95 -18.24
CA LEU A 338 -14.07 -11.55 -17.32
C LEU A 338 -13.72 -13.00 -16.95
N THR A 339 -13.28 -13.79 -17.93
CA THR A 339 -12.90 -15.19 -17.72
C THR A 339 -11.68 -15.29 -16.81
N GLU A 340 -10.63 -14.49 -17.05
CA GLU A 340 -9.42 -14.52 -16.22
C GLU A 340 -9.69 -14.00 -14.79
N MET A 341 -10.52 -12.98 -14.64
CA MET A 341 -10.97 -12.50 -13.34
C MET A 341 -11.76 -13.56 -12.56
N ALA A 342 -12.67 -14.26 -13.24
CA ALA A 342 -13.43 -15.35 -12.62
C ALA A 342 -12.51 -16.49 -12.18
N ARG A 343 -11.59 -16.91 -13.05
CA ARG A 343 -10.58 -17.93 -12.76
C ARG A 343 -9.70 -17.53 -11.57
N TRP A 344 -9.24 -16.28 -11.52
CA TRP A 344 -8.44 -15.80 -10.40
C TRP A 344 -9.22 -15.90 -9.08
N ARG A 345 -10.50 -15.48 -9.06
CA ARG A 345 -11.36 -15.55 -7.86
C ARG A 345 -11.59 -16.99 -7.40
N GLU A 346 -11.81 -17.92 -8.31
CA GLU A 346 -12.00 -19.34 -7.99
C GLU A 346 -10.75 -19.93 -7.32
N MET A 347 -9.55 -19.66 -7.87
CA MET A 347 -8.29 -20.13 -7.31
C MET A 347 -7.98 -19.50 -5.93
N ASN A 348 -8.48 -18.28 -5.65
CA ASN A 348 -8.21 -17.51 -4.44
C ASN A 348 -9.44 -17.40 -3.51
N ALA A 349 -10.37 -18.35 -3.60
CA ALA A 349 -11.57 -18.36 -2.79
C ALA A 349 -11.26 -18.35 -1.28
N ARG A 350 -12.15 -17.70 -0.49
CA ARG A 350 -11.97 -17.49 0.97
C ARG A 350 -11.84 -18.82 1.72
N GLU A 351 -12.52 -19.85 1.26
CA GLU A 351 -12.55 -21.20 1.83
C GLU A 351 -11.16 -21.85 1.85
N ASN A 352 -10.25 -21.38 1.01
CA ASN A 352 -8.87 -21.88 0.92
C ASN A 352 -7.94 -21.26 1.98
N ARG A 353 -8.46 -20.43 2.90
CA ARG A 353 -7.66 -19.71 3.89
C ARG A 353 -8.05 -20.08 5.31
N PRO A 354 -7.10 -20.11 6.25
CA PRO A 354 -7.40 -20.30 7.67
C PRO A 354 -8.39 -19.25 8.19
N GLU A 355 -9.20 -19.63 9.17
CA GLU A 355 -10.03 -18.67 9.89
C GLU A 355 -9.17 -17.83 10.85
N HIS A 356 -9.56 -16.58 11.01
CA HIS A 356 -8.95 -15.65 11.94
C HIS A 356 -9.99 -15.16 12.93
N HIS A 357 -9.72 -15.35 14.21
CA HIS A 357 -10.63 -14.99 15.31
C HIS A 357 -10.09 -13.79 16.09
N TYR A 358 -10.94 -12.85 16.37
CA TYR A 358 -10.69 -11.66 17.20
C TYR A 358 -12.01 -11.17 17.79
N GLN A 359 -11.93 -10.44 18.91
CA GLN A 359 -13.08 -9.81 19.55
C GLN A 359 -12.83 -8.31 19.69
N LEU A 360 -13.91 -7.52 19.67
CA LEU A 360 -13.85 -6.06 19.90
C LEU A 360 -13.13 -5.72 21.22
N SER A 361 -13.46 -6.47 22.28
CA SER A 361 -12.89 -6.28 23.61
C SER A 361 -11.37 -6.48 23.67
N ASP A 362 -10.80 -7.31 22.80
CA ASP A 362 -9.35 -7.58 22.77
C ASP A 362 -8.55 -6.31 22.44
N TYR A 363 -9.21 -5.35 21.77
CA TYR A 363 -8.64 -4.08 21.33
C TYR A 363 -9.29 -2.87 22.01
N GLY A 364 -10.01 -3.10 23.13
CA GLY A 364 -10.61 -2.04 23.93
C GLY A 364 -11.81 -1.35 23.27
N PHE A 365 -12.47 -1.98 22.29
CA PHE A 365 -13.64 -1.46 21.61
C PHE A 365 -14.95 -2.03 22.16
N THR A 366 -16.00 -1.22 22.05
CA THR A 366 -17.40 -1.66 22.14
C THR A 366 -18.12 -1.36 20.83
N SER A 367 -19.22 -2.06 20.54
CA SER A 367 -20.00 -1.81 19.33
C SER A 367 -20.48 -0.35 19.26
N SER A 368 -21.09 0.15 20.35
CA SER A 368 -21.54 1.54 20.41
C SER A 368 -20.40 2.56 20.28
N GLY A 369 -19.22 2.27 20.87
CA GLY A 369 -18.08 3.18 20.75
C GLY A 369 -17.55 3.30 19.31
N ILE A 370 -17.56 2.21 18.54
CA ILE A 370 -17.22 2.27 17.11
C ILE A 370 -18.33 2.98 16.31
N GLU A 371 -19.61 2.70 16.60
CA GLU A 371 -20.74 3.35 15.93
C GLU A 371 -20.70 4.86 16.15
N ASP A 372 -20.51 5.31 17.39
CA ASP A 372 -20.37 6.74 17.73
C ASP A 372 -19.16 7.37 17.03
N GLN A 373 -18.01 6.68 17.01
CA GLN A 373 -16.78 7.20 16.39
C GLN A 373 -16.91 7.35 14.87
N PHE A 374 -17.65 6.46 14.21
CA PHE A 374 -17.81 6.41 12.76
C PHE A 374 -19.22 6.79 12.28
N GLU A 375 -20.04 7.46 13.12
CA GLU A 375 -21.43 7.81 12.85
C GLU A 375 -21.62 8.47 11.48
N ASP A 376 -20.82 9.48 11.19
CA ASP A 376 -20.83 10.21 9.92
C ASP A 376 -20.62 9.32 8.69
N TYR A 377 -19.73 8.32 8.81
CA TYR A 377 -19.45 7.38 7.73
C TYR A 377 -20.56 6.34 7.60
N ILE A 378 -21.05 5.82 8.71
CA ILE A 378 -22.08 4.80 8.76
C ILE A 378 -23.39 5.34 8.16
N SER A 379 -23.83 6.52 8.57
CA SER A 379 -25.06 7.15 8.08
C SER A 379 -25.04 7.42 6.57
N ARG A 380 -23.87 7.77 6.02
CA ARG A 380 -23.74 8.08 4.60
C ARG A 380 -23.58 6.84 3.72
N HIS A 381 -22.82 5.84 4.16
CA HIS A 381 -22.34 4.75 3.30
C HIS A 381 -22.78 3.36 3.74
N VAL A 382 -23.35 3.17 4.92
CA VAL A 382 -23.70 1.83 5.43
C VAL A 382 -25.22 1.67 5.60
N GLU A 383 -25.90 2.71 6.02
CA GLU A 383 -27.36 2.70 6.30
C GLU A 383 -28.20 3.32 5.18
N SER A 384 -27.56 3.87 4.14
CA SER A 384 -28.26 4.55 3.02
C SER A 384 -28.80 3.59 1.95
#